data_984ef7fa3f6eea5bae8c5fa38bc1faad
#
_entry.id   984ef7fa3f6eea5bae8c5fa38bc1faad
#
_cell.length_a   1.000
_cell.length_b   1.000
_cell.length_c   1.000
_cell.angle_alpha   90.00
_cell.angle_beta   90.00
_cell.angle_gamma   90.00
#
_symmetry.space_group_name_H-M   'P 1'
#
loop_
_entity.id
_entity.type
_entity.pdbx_description
1 polymer ?
#
loop_
_entity_poly.entity_id
_entity_poly.type
_entity_poly.pdbx_seq_one_letter_code
_entity_poly.pdbx_strand_id
1 'polypeptide(L)'
;MLTNKTMDILYKRIVNDERLSLTHFSIYMALLFLWYKNEMNNPFPMSRQHVMALSHLHSIATYHKCLTQLQLYGYIQYHPSYSYYTRSTIYLENIL
;
A
#
# COMPACT_ATOMS: atom_id res chain seq x y z
N MET A 1 1.50 -16.28 7.25
CA MET A 1 2.72 -16.36 6.46
C MET A 1 2.39 -16.28 4.97
N LEU A 2 3.15 -15.52 4.20
CA LEU A 2 2.96 -15.47 2.75
C LEU A 2 3.45 -16.77 2.13
N THR A 3 2.58 -17.42 1.39
CA THR A 3 2.94 -18.60 0.60
C THR A 3 3.29 -18.17 -0.82
N ASN A 4 3.96 -19.04 -1.56
CA ASN A 4 4.21 -18.80 -2.98
C ASN A 4 2.91 -18.57 -3.76
N LYS A 5 1.85 -19.28 -3.39
CA LYS A 5 0.53 -19.15 -4.02
C LYS A 5 -0.08 -17.77 -3.75
N THR A 6 0.03 -17.28 -2.51
CA THR A 6 -0.48 -15.95 -2.14
C THR A 6 0.25 -14.85 -2.91
N MET A 7 1.58 -14.92 -2.98
CA MET A 7 2.38 -13.95 -3.73
C MET A 7 2.06 -13.99 -5.22
N ASP A 8 1.85 -15.17 -5.77
CA ASP A 8 1.49 -15.32 -7.18
C ASP A 8 0.15 -14.64 -7.50
N ILE A 9 -0.85 -14.85 -6.65
CA ILE A 9 -2.18 -14.23 -6.81
C ILE A 9 -2.07 -12.70 -6.76
N LEU A 10 -1.37 -12.17 -5.77
CA LEU A 10 -1.20 -10.72 -5.61
C LEU A 10 -0.45 -10.12 -6.80
N TYR A 11 0.62 -10.76 -7.23
CA TYR A 11 1.42 -10.30 -8.35
C TYR A 11 0.61 -10.26 -9.62
N LYS A 12 -0.12 -11.33 -9.92
CA LYS A 12 -0.95 -11.40 -11.12
C LYS A 12 -2.05 -10.35 -11.13
N ARG A 13 -2.67 -10.10 -9.98
CA ARG A 13 -3.70 -9.08 -9.86
C ARG A 13 -3.17 -7.71 -10.25
N ILE A 14 -2.00 -7.34 -9.72
CA ILE A 14 -1.39 -6.03 -9.98
C ILE A 14 -0.90 -5.93 -11.42
N VAL A 15 -0.20 -6.96 -11.89
CA VAL A 15 0.40 -6.96 -13.23
C VAL A 15 -0.65 -6.88 -14.33
N ASN A 16 -1.80 -7.49 -14.10
CA ASN A 16 -2.87 -7.54 -15.10
C ASN A 16 -3.86 -6.37 -15.00
N ASP A 17 -3.69 -5.48 -14.04
CA ASP A 17 -4.59 -4.31 -13.90
C ASP A 17 -4.03 -3.14 -14.70
N GLU A 18 -4.63 -2.90 -15.87
CA GLU A 18 -4.19 -1.86 -16.79
C GLU A 18 -4.36 -0.44 -16.27
N ARG A 19 -5.15 -0.26 -15.20
CA ARG A 19 -5.35 1.06 -14.58
C ARG A 19 -4.12 1.49 -13.77
N LEU A 20 -3.26 0.55 -13.39
CA LEU A 20 -2.12 0.81 -12.52
C LEU A 20 -0.91 1.23 -13.33
N SER A 21 -0.23 2.26 -12.85
CA SER A 21 1.05 2.72 -13.38
C SER A 21 2.20 2.16 -12.54
N LEU A 22 3.43 2.42 -12.99
CA LEU A 22 4.62 2.09 -12.20
C LEU A 22 4.58 2.72 -10.81
N THR A 23 4.04 3.94 -10.70
CA THR A 23 3.93 4.63 -9.42
C THR A 23 2.99 3.90 -8.46
N HIS A 24 1.85 3.43 -8.96
CA HIS A 24 0.94 2.61 -8.16
C HIS A 24 1.64 1.35 -7.66
N PHE A 25 2.37 0.69 -8.55
CA PHE A 25 3.10 -0.53 -8.21
C PHE A 25 4.13 -0.26 -7.12
N SER A 26 4.91 0.83 -7.26
CA SER A 26 5.93 1.19 -6.26
C SER A 26 5.32 1.44 -4.89
N ILE A 27 4.21 2.18 -4.83
CA ILE A 27 3.53 2.45 -3.56
C ILE A 27 3.01 1.14 -2.96
N TYR A 28 2.37 0.31 -3.76
CA TYR A 28 1.81 -0.94 -3.25
C TYR A 28 2.89 -1.87 -2.71
N MET A 29 4.04 -1.96 -3.40
CA MET A 29 5.16 -2.76 -2.92
C MET A 29 5.72 -2.22 -1.60
N ALA A 30 5.80 -0.90 -1.46
CA ALA A 30 6.20 -0.28 -0.19
C ALA A 30 5.23 -0.64 0.93
N LEU A 31 3.93 -0.62 0.66
CA LEU A 31 2.92 -0.99 1.64
C LEU A 31 3.00 -2.47 2.01
N LEU A 32 3.24 -3.35 1.04
CA LEU A 32 3.45 -4.78 1.32
C LEU A 32 4.65 -5.00 2.22
N PHE A 33 5.74 -4.26 1.98
CA PHE A 33 6.93 -4.34 2.83
C PHE A 33 6.61 -3.92 4.27
N LEU A 34 5.89 -2.81 4.44
CA LEU A 34 5.50 -2.34 5.78
C LEU A 34 4.56 -3.32 6.48
N TRP A 35 3.64 -3.91 5.73
CA TRP A 35 2.77 -4.95 6.27
C TRP A 35 3.59 -6.13 6.80
N TYR A 36 4.55 -6.59 6.00
CA TYR A 36 5.46 -7.67 6.41
C TYR A 36 6.25 -7.28 7.67
N LYS A 37 6.77 -6.04 7.73
CA LYS A 37 7.54 -5.56 8.88
C LYS A 37 6.67 -5.41 10.13
N ASN A 38 5.37 -5.29 9.98
CA ASN A 38 4.41 -5.24 11.08
C ASN A 38 3.78 -6.61 11.34
N GLU A 39 4.54 -7.67 11.10
CA GLU A 39 4.15 -9.06 11.39
C GLU A 39 2.88 -9.48 10.67
N MET A 40 2.64 -8.90 9.50
CA MET A 40 1.46 -9.17 8.66
C MET A 40 0.14 -8.84 9.36
N ASN A 41 0.17 -7.97 10.35
CA ASN A 41 -1.06 -7.43 10.95
C ASN A 41 -1.75 -6.51 9.97
N ASN A 42 -3.06 -6.59 9.91
CA ASN A 42 -3.87 -5.81 8.98
C ASN A 42 -5.10 -5.29 9.71
N PRO A 43 -5.25 -3.98 9.92
CA PRO A 43 -4.43 -2.89 9.37
C PRO A 43 -3.08 -2.72 10.08
N PHE A 44 -2.21 -1.93 9.47
CA PHE A 44 -0.90 -1.62 10.03
C PHE A 44 -0.62 -0.12 9.97
N PRO A 45 0.20 0.41 10.91
CA PRO A 45 0.52 1.84 10.91
C PRO A 45 1.50 2.18 9.79
N MET A 46 1.39 3.41 9.29
CA MET A 46 2.26 3.91 8.24
C MET A 46 2.42 5.43 8.35
N SER A 47 3.47 5.95 7.73
CA SER A 47 3.61 7.38 7.53
C SER A 47 3.85 7.66 6.05
N ARG A 48 3.34 8.82 5.60
CA ARG A 48 3.55 9.25 4.22
C ARG A 48 5.03 9.33 3.88
N GLN A 49 5.83 9.92 4.76
CA GLN A 49 7.27 10.09 4.52
C GLN A 49 7.95 8.75 4.31
N HIS A 50 7.61 7.75 5.11
CA HIS A 50 8.23 6.43 5.01
C HIS A 50 7.81 5.72 3.72
N VAL A 51 6.52 5.76 3.39
CA VAL A 51 6.02 5.15 2.14
C VAL A 51 6.63 5.83 0.92
N MET A 52 6.72 7.16 0.92
CA MET A 52 7.34 7.89 -0.19
C MET A 52 8.83 7.54 -0.32
N ALA A 53 9.54 7.42 0.78
CA ALA A 53 10.96 7.02 0.74
C ALA A 53 11.14 5.62 0.17
N LEU A 54 10.34 4.66 0.64
CA LEU A 54 10.42 3.28 0.16
C LEU A 54 10.04 3.14 -1.31
N SER A 55 9.12 3.96 -1.79
CA SER A 55 8.66 3.92 -3.19
C SER A 55 9.44 4.85 -4.11
N HIS A 56 10.43 5.57 -3.58
CA HIS A 56 11.25 6.53 -4.33
C HIS A 56 10.43 7.66 -4.96
N LEU A 57 9.36 8.08 -4.28
CA LEU A 57 8.53 9.20 -4.75
C LEU A 57 8.94 10.49 -4.07
N HIS A 58 8.99 11.56 -4.86
CA HIS A 58 9.34 12.88 -4.36
C HIS A 58 8.18 13.88 -4.43
N SER A 59 7.13 13.56 -5.19
CA SER A 59 5.96 14.42 -5.34
C SER A 59 4.85 14.00 -4.40
N ILE A 60 4.49 14.87 -3.47
CA ILE A 60 3.38 14.65 -2.55
C ILE A 60 2.06 14.54 -3.32
N ALA A 61 1.88 15.39 -4.35
CA ALA A 61 0.66 15.36 -5.16
C ALA A 61 0.50 14.01 -5.87
N THR A 62 1.57 13.50 -6.45
CA THR A 62 1.55 12.19 -7.12
C THR A 62 1.27 11.07 -6.12
N TYR A 63 1.87 11.12 -4.94
CA TYR A 63 1.64 10.16 -3.88
C TYR A 63 0.15 10.11 -3.50
N HIS A 64 -0.45 11.25 -3.21
CA HIS A 64 -1.87 11.31 -2.82
C HIS A 64 -2.79 10.82 -3.93
N LYS A 65 -2.52 11.22 -5.16
CA LYS A 65 -3.31 10.77 -6.30
C LYS A 65 -3.30 9.24 -6.42
N CYS A 66 -2.12 8.65 -6.39
CA CYS A 66 -1.97 7.20 -6.56
C CYS A 66 -2.51 6.42 -5.36
N LEU A 67 -2.31 6.93 -4.14
CA LEU A 67 -2.87 6.29 -2.95
C LEU A 67 -4.40 6.26 -3.01
N THR A 68 -5.01 7.40 -3.39
CA THR A 68 -6.45 7.49 -3.56
C THR A 68 -6.95 6.53 -4.63
N GLN A 69 -6.23 6.41 -5.75
CA GLN A 69 -6.60 5.50 -6.82
C GLN A 69 -6.48 4.04 -6.39
N LEU A 70 -5.45 3.66 -5.64
CA LEU A 70 -5.34 2.30 -5.09
C LEU A 70 -6.51 1.97 -4.18
N GLN A 71 -6.98 2.93 -3.39
CA GLN A 71 -8.17 2.75 -2.58
C GLN A 71 -9.42 2.60 -3.44
N LEU A 72 -9.57 3.47 -4.45
CA LEU A 72 -10.71 3.42 -5.37
C LEU A 72 -10.77 2.09 -6.12
N TYR A 73 -9.63 1.55 -6.50
CA TYR A 73 -9.55 0.29 -7.25
C TYR A 73 -9.63 -0.96 -6.37
N GLY A 74 -9.80 -0.78 -5.07
CA GLY A 74 -10.04 -1.89 -4.16
C GLY A 74 -8.80 -2.64 -3.67
N TYR A 75 -7.63 -2.02 -3.74
CA TYR A 75 -6.40 -2.63 -3.24
C TYR A 75 -6.15 -2.36 -1.77
N ILE A 76 -6.53 -1.18 -1.30
CA ILE A 76 -6.26 -0.73 0.07
C ILE A 76 -7.43 0.03 0.63
N GLN A 77 -7.46 0.18 1.96
CA GLN A 77 -8.23 1.20 2.64
C GLN A 77 -7.27 2.06 3.44
N TYR A 78 -7.34 3.36 3.24
CA TYR A 78 -6.51 4.31 3.97
C TYR A 78 -7.34 4.96 5.07
N HIS A 79 -6.86 4.87 6.30
CA HIS A 79 -7.50 5.46 7.47
C HIS A 79 -6.58 6.54 8.05
N PRO A 80 -6.76 7.80 7.63
CA PRO A 80 -5.92 8.88 8.14
C PRO A 80 -6.19 9.12 9.62
N SER A 81 -5.12 9.47 10.34
CA SER A 81 -5.23 9.94 11.72
C SER A 81 -4.81 11.40 11.77
N TYR A 82 -5.64 12.19 12.43
CA TYR A 82 -5.34 13.60 12.69
C TYR A 82 -4.90 13.82 14.13
N SER A 83 -4.79 12.75 14.92
CA SER A 83 -4.32 12.82 16.29
C SER A 83 -2.79 12.83 16.32
N TYR A 84 -2.24 13.66 17.20
CA TYR A 84 -0.81 13.71 17.45
C TYR A 84 -0.26 12.38 17.95
N TYR A 85 -1.08 11.60 18.65
CA TYR A 85 -0.66 10.38 19.35
C TYR A 85 -0.89 9.09 18.56
N THR A 86 -1.61 9.15 17.45
CA THR A 86 -1.91 7.96 16.66
C THR A 86 -1.42 8.13 15.22
N ARG A 87 -1.02 7.03 14.61
CA ARG A 87 -0.59 7.03 13.22
C ARG A 87 -1.75 6.70 12.30
N SER A 88 -1.67 7.18 11.06
CA SER A 88 -2.52 6.71 9.99
C SER A 88 -2.27 5.21 9.76
N THR A 89 -3.29 4.51 9.31
CA THR A 89 -3.18 3.07 9.05
C THR A 89 -3.61 2.75 7.63
N ILE A 90 -3.09 1.63 7.14
CA ILE A 90 -3.49 1.03 5.86
C ILE A 90 -4.04 -0.36 6.15
N TYR A 91 -5.15 -0.69 5.51
CA TYR A 91 -5.68 -2.04 5.44
C TYR A 91 -5.52 -2.55 4.00
N LEU A 92 -4.86 -3.70 3.84
CA LEU A 92 -4.68 -4.31 2.53
C LEU A 92 -5.89 -5.18 2.22
N GLU A 93 -6.58 -4.88 1.12
CA GLU A 93 -7.74 -5.62 0.67
C GLU A 93 -7.33 -6.93 -0.02
N ASN A 94 -8.06 -7.99 0.29
CA ASN A 94 -7.91 -9.29 -0.38
C ASN A 94 -6.49 -9.87 -0.29
N ILE A 95 -5.81 -9.62 0.81
CA ILE A 95 -4.44 -10.11 1.00
C ILE A 95 -4.41 -11.59 1.37
N LEU A 96 -5.49 -12.11 1.89
CA LEU A 96 -5.62 -13.52 2.26
C LEU A 96 -6.89 -14.13 1.70
#